data_f9e7b5aceade5b2f94c740cebf8b22fe
#
_entry.id   f9e7b5aceade5b2f94c740cebf8b22fe
#
_cell.length_a   1.000
_cell.length_b   1.000
_cell.length_c   1.000
_cell.angle_alpha   90.00
_cell.angle_beta   90.00
_cell.angle_gamma   90.00
#
_symmetry.space_group_name_H-M   'P 1'
#
loop_
_entity.id
_entity.type
_entity.pdbx_description
1 polymer ?
#
loop_
_entity_poly.entity_id
_entity_poly.type
_entity_poly.pdbx_seq_one_letter_code
_entity_poly.pdbx_strand_id
1 'polypeptide(L)'
;MEQLSGGEMLIRALHDEGVEIIFGYPGGAVLHIYDAIFRQDKVEHILVRHEQAATHAADGYARSTGKAGVTLVTSGPGATNTITGIATAYMDSIPIVVISGQVESRMIGSDGFQETDMVGVSRPVVKHSFMVRN
;
A
#
# COMPACT_ATOMS: atom_id res chain seq x y z
N MET A 1 24.92 -15.14 -2.32
CA MET A 1 23.64 -14.55 -2.75
C MET A 1 22.81 -14.33 -1.50
N GLU A 2 22.41 -13.12 -1.23
CA GLU A 2 21.54 -12.81 -0.09
C GLU A 2 20.14 -13.33 -0.41
N GLN A 3 19.53 -14.09 0.50
CA GLN A 3 18.15 -14.54 0.36
C GLN A 3 17.25 -13.57 1.13
N LEU A 4 16.34 -12.92 0.41
CA LEU A 4 15.36 -11.99 0.97
C LEU A 4 13.95 -12.58 0.86
N SER A 5 13.14 -12.35 1.86
CA SER A 5 11.69 -12.59 1.76
C SER A 5 11.04 -11.57 0.82
N GLY A 6 9.83 -11.86 0.33
CA GLY A 6 9.08 -10.91 -0.51
C GLY A 6 8.82 -9.56 0.19
N GLY A 7 8.58 -9.59 1.51
CA GLY A 7 8.45 -8.37 2.32
C GLY A 7 9.74 -7.54 2.34
N GLU A 8 10.88 -8.18 2.57
CA GLU A 8 12.18 -7.50 2.56
C GLU A 8 12.53 -6.95 1.17
N MET A 9 12.23 -7.70 0.10
CA MET A 9 12.40 -7.22 -1.28
C MET A 9 11.58 -5.96 -1.54
N LEU A 10 10.31 -5.94 -1.11
CA LEU A 10 9.43 -4.79 -1.28
C LEU A 10 9.98 -3.56 -0.55
N ILE A 11 10.36 -3.68 0.71
CA ILE A 11 10.86 -2.55 1.50
C ILE A 11 12.19 -2.05 0.93
N ARG A 12 13.07 -2.95 0.52
CA ARG A 12 14.33 -2.57 -0.14
C ARG A 12 14.09 -1.85 -1.46
N ALA A 13 13.18 -2.34 -2.30
CA ALA A 13 12.82 -1.68 -3.56
C ALA A 13 12.27 -0.27 -3.32
N LEU A 14 11.39 -0.09 -2.33
CA LEU A 14 10.87 1.24 -1.96
C LEU A 14 12.00 2.18 -1.51
N HIS A 15 12.92 1.70 -0.68
CA HIS A 15 14.10 2.48 -0.29
C HIS A 15 14.97 2.86 -1.49
N ASP A 16 15.25 1.90 -2.38
CA ASP A 16 16.10 2.12 -3.57
C ASP A 16 15.46 3.13 -4.55
N GLU A 17 14.13 3.22 -4.58
CA GLU A 17 13.36 4.24 -5.31
C GLU A 17 13.24 5.59 -4.54
N GLY A 18 13.91 5.71 -3.40
CA GLY A 18 13.96 6.96 -2.62
C GLY A 18 12.75 7.21 -1.73
N VAL A 19 11.98 6.17 -1.41
CA VAL A 19 10.89 6.27 -0.44
C VAL A 19 11.48 6.34 0.96
N GLU A 20 11.17 7.41 1.68
CA GLU A 20 11.61 7.67 3.05
C GLU A 20 10.52 7.32 4.07
N ILE A 21 9.25 7.48 3.69
CA ILE A 21 8.10 7.36 4.61
C ILE A 21 6.99 6.53 3.96
N ILE A 22 6.41 5.63 4.75
CA ILE A 22 5.20 4.88 4.41
C ILE A 22 4.12 5.23 5.44
N PHE A 23 2.95 5.66 4.99
CA PHE A 23 1.77 5.84 5.83
C PHE A 23 0.94 4.56 5.80
N GLY A 24 0.55 4.02 6.95
CA GLY A 24 -0.15 2.74 6.88
C GLY A 24 -0.89 2.31 8.13
N TYR A 25 -1.67 1.25 7.96
CA TYR A 25 -2.38 0.57 9.03
C TYR A 25 -2.21 -0.94 8.88
N PRO A 26 -1.68 -1.65 9.90
CA PRO A 26 -1.40 -3.08 9.81
C PRO A 26 -2.68 -3.93 9.80
N GLY A 27 -2.55 -5.13 9.24
CA GLY A 27 -3.57 -6.16 9.27
C GLY A 27 -3.04 -7.50 8.78
N GLY A 28 -3.83 -8.54 8.88
CA GLY A 28 -3.38 -9.92 8.69
C GLY A 28 -2.64 -10.19 7.37
N ALA A 29 -3.14 -9.66 6.27
CA ALA A 29 -2.58 -9.93 4.94
C ALA A 29 -1.21 -9.23 4.66
N VAL A 30 -0.76 -8.34 5.54
CA VAL A 30 0.51 -7.59 5.37
C VAL A 30 1.51 -7.80 6.50
N LEU A 31 1.28 -8.76 7.38
CA LEU A 31 2.14 -9.01 8.54
C LEU A 31 3.61 -9.26 8.15
N HIS A 32 3.85 -10.00 7.08
CA HIS A 32 5.21 -10.26 6.59
C HIS A 32 5.91 -8.98 6.09
N ILE A 33 5.15 -8.02 5.54
CA ILE A 33 5.71 -6.73 5.13
C ILE A 33 6.01 -5.88 6.36
N TYR A 34 5.11 -5.86 7.36
CA TYR A 34 5.34 -5.16 8.62
C TYR A 34 6.51 -5.72 9.42
N ASP A 35 6.73 -7.04 9.39
CA ASP A 35 7.92 -7.67 9.96
C ASP A 35 9.21 -7.17 9.26
N ALA A 36 9.18 -7.04 7.95
CA ALA A 36 10.30 -6.47 7.19
C ALA A 36 10.54 -4.98 7.53
N ILE A 37 9.47 -4.18 7.70
CA ILE A 37 9.58 -2.78 8.15
C ILE A 37 10.24 -2.72 9.53
N PHE A 38 9.84 -3.58 10.46
CA PHE A 38 10.36 -3.60 11.82
C PHE A 38 11.87 -3.92 11.89
N ARG A 39 12.39 -4.68 10.93
CA ARG A 39 13.80 -5.14 10.90
C ARG A 39 14.78 -4.16 10.27
N GLN A 40 14.34 -2.99 9.84
CA GLN A 40 15.17 -2.01 9.17
C GLN A 40 14.89 -0.59 9.69
N ASP A 41 15.75 0.37 9.40
CA ASP A 41 15.71 1.76 9.88
C ASP A 41 15.78 2.81 8.76
N LYS A 42 15.68 2.39 7.49
CA LYS A 42 15.86 3.26 6.32
C LYS A 42 14.55 3.88 5.83
N VAL A 43 13.43 3.16 6.00
CA VAL A 43 12.09 3.62 5.61
C VAL A 43 11.26 3.74 6.88
N GLU A 44 10.83 4.95 7.18
CA GLU A 44 9.99 5.23 8.35
C GLU A 44 8.55 4.79 8.10
N HIS A 45 7.88 4.25 9.11
CA HIS A 45 6.46 3.94 9.06
C HIS A 45 5.68 4.85 10.00
N ILE A 46 4.71 5.57 9.45
CA ILE A 46 3.78 6.40 10.22
C ILE A 46 2.46 5.67 10.34
N LEU A 47 2.15 5.22 11.57
CA LEU A 47 0.91 4.55 11.89
C LEU A 47 -0.26 5.54 11.92
N VAL A 48 -1.28 5.24 11.15
CA VAL A 48 -2.56 5.95 11.18
C VAL A 48 -3.62 5.16 11.97
N ARG A 49 -4.79 5.74 12.17
CA ARG A 49 -5.93 5.05 12.82
C ARG A 49 -7.05 4.67 11.86
N HIS A 50 -6.90 5.00 10.59
CA HIS A 50 -7.83 4.66 9.52
C HIS A 50 -7.09 4.74 8.17
N GLU A 51 -7.34 3.81 7.28
CA GLU A 51 -6.60 3.69 6.02
C GLU A 51 -6.85 4.88 5.06
N GLN A 52 -8.02 5.49 5.13
CA GLN A 52 -8.31 6.73 4.41
C GLN A 52 -7.35 7.85 4.83
N ALA A 53 -7.05 7.94 6.13
CA ALA A 53 -6.07 8.92 6.62
C ALA A 53 -4.66 8.64 6.08
N ALA A 54 -4.27 7.37 5.90
CA ALA A 54 -2.99 7.02 5.30
C ALA A 54 -2.87 7.56 3.87
N THR A 55 -3.91 7.36 3.04
CA THR A 55 -3.90 7.87 1.66
C THR A 55 -3.95 9.39 1.59
N HIS A 56 -4.70 10.06 2.45
CA HIS A 56 -4.68 11.53 2.51
C HIS A 56 -3.34 12.07 3.02
N ALA A 57 -2.67 11.38 3.96
CA ALA A 57 -1.33 11.75 4.40
C ALA A 57 -0.30 11.59 3.27
N ALA A 58 -0.38 10.48 2.50
CA ALA A 58 0.45 10.27 1.32
C ALA A 58 0.21 11.33 0.24
N ASP A 59 -1.06 11.70 -0.02
CA ASP A 59 -1.42 12.79 -0.92
C ASP A 59 -0.83 14.13 -0.46
N GLY A 60 -0.98 14.48 0.83
CA GLY A 60 -0.40 15.69 1.41
C GLY A 60 1.13 15.72 1.36
N TYR A 61 1.77 14.57 1.61
CA TYR A 61 3.21 14.42 1.47
C TYR A 61 3.67 14.68 0.02
N ALA A 62 2.99 14.08 -0.94
CA ALA A 62 3.32 14.28 -2.35
C ALA A 62 3.15 15.73 -2.80
N ARG A 63 2.09 16.41 -2.37
CA ARG A 63 1.85 17.84 -2.65
C ARG A 63 2.95 18.73 -2.07
N SER A 64 3.42 18.43 -0.86
CA SER A 64 4.39 19.28 -0.15
C SER A 64 5.83 19.04 -0.55
N THR A 65 6.17 17.82 -0.97
CA THR A 65 7.56 17.44 -1.27
C THR A 65 7.87 17.28 -2.75
N GLY A 66 6.84 17.06 -3.58
CA GLY A 66 7.01 16.68 -4.99
C GLY A 66 7.45 15.22 -5.18
N LYS A 67 7.58 14.43 -4.11
CA LYS A 67 7.87 13.00 -4.15
C LYS A 67 6.57 12.19 -4.16
N ALA A 68 6.61 10.95 -4.63
CA ALA A 68 5.44 10.06 -4.53
C ALA A 68 5.16 9.70 -3.07
N GLY A 69 3.91 9.85 -2.65
CA GLY A 69 3.46 9.39 -1.33
C GLY A 69 3.15 7.90 -1.35
N VAL A 70 3.52 7.15 -0.31
CA VAL A 70 3.32 5.71 -0.24
C VAL A 70 2.41 5.33 0.92
N THR A 71 1.43 4.48 0.63
CA THR A 71 0.49 3.93 1.61
C THR A 71 0.58 2.40 1.64
N LEU A 72 0.56 1.81 2.83
CA LEU A 72 0.51 0.36 3.04
C LEU A 72 -0.68 -0.01 3.93
N VAL A 73 -1.56 -0.86 3.41
CA VAL A 73 -2.79 -1.29 4.10
C VAL A 73 -3.04 -2.78 3.90
N THR A 74 -3.90 -3.36 4.75
CA THR A 74 -4.30 -4.76 4.60
C THR A 74 -5.31 -4.96 3.46
N SER A 75 -5.71 -6.20 3.22
CA SER A 75 -6.71 -6.58 2.21
C SER A 75 -8.13 -6.11 2.55
N GLY A 76 -9.05 -6.32 1.63
CA GLY A 76 -10.48 -6.15 1.82
C GLY A 76 -10.85 -4.77 2.36
N PRO A 77 -11.42 -4.68 3.59
CA PRO A 77 -11.87 -3.40 4.15
C PRO A 77 -10.73 -2.39 4.33
N GLY A 78 -9.50 -2.83 4.61
CA GLY A 78 -8.34 -1.94 4.67
C GLY A 78 -8.04 -1.30 3.32
N ALA A 79 -8.05 -2.09 2.26
CA ALA A 79 -7.83 -1.62 0.91
C ALA A 79 -8.97 -0.71 0.42
N THR A 80 -10.24 -1.08 0.63
CA THR A 80 -11.39 -0.28 0.18
C THR A 80 -11.48 1.07 0.90
N ASN A 81 -11.03 1.17 2.15
CA ASN A 81 -10.95 2.43 2.89
C ASN A 81 -9.98 3.45 2.26
N THR A 82 -9.10 3.02 1.36
CA THR A 82 -8.17 3.94 0.66
C THR A 82 -8.79 4.65 -0.54
N ILE A 83 -9.93 4.19 -1.04
CA ILE A 83 -10.51 4.65 -2.32
C ILE A 83 -10.79 6.15 -2.33
N THR A 84 -11.28 6.74 -1.24
CA THR A 84 -11.52 8.18 -1.16
C THR A 84 -10.23 8.97 -1.38
N GLY A 85 -9.14 8.59 -0.72
CA GLY A 85 -7.84 9.24 -0.88
C GLY A 85 -7.23 9.02 -2.27
N ILE A 86 -7.38 7.81 -2.81
CA ILE A 86 -6.96 7.49 -4.19
C ILE A 86 -7.70 8.39 -5.19
N ALA A 87 -9.04 8.50 -5.07
CA ALA A 87 -9.85 9.32 -5.95
C ALA A 87 -9.46 10.81 -5.85
N THR A 88 -9.20 11.31 -4.64
CA THR A 88 -8.73 12.70 -4.41
C THR A 88 -7.41 12.95 -5.14
N ALA A 89 -6.42 12.08 -4.93
CA ALA A 89 -5.11 12.21 -5.57
C ALA A 89 -5.22 12.09 -7.11
N TYR A 90 -6.05 11.17 -7.61
CA TYR A 90 -6.27 10.98 -9.04
C TYR A 90 -6.83 12.23 -9.71
N MET A 91 -7.87 12.85 -9.13
CA MET A 91 -8.51 14.04 -9.69
C MET A 91 -7.55 15.24 -9.80
N ASP A 92 -6.60 15.35 -8.87
CA ASP A 92 -5.61 16.42 -8.85
C ASP A 92 -4.26 16.03 -9.47
N SER A 93 -4.15 14.82 -10.03
CA SER A 93 -2.92 14.27 -10.62
C SER A 93 -1.74 14.21 -9.64
N ILE A 94 -2.02 13.92 -8.39
CA ILE A 94 -1.00 13.78 -7.33
C ILE A 94 -0.41 12.36 -7.34
N PRO A 95 0.93 12.21 -7.37
CA PRO A 95 1.56 10.90 -7.43
C PRO A 95 1.50 10.20 -6.06
N ILE A 96 0.71 9.15 -5.97
CA ILE A 96 0.69 8.24 -4.81
C ILE A 96 0.82 6.78 -5.26
N VAL A 97 1.38 5.95 -4.41
CA VAL A 97 1.43 4.50 -4.56
C VAL A 97 0.72 3.88 -3.37
N VAL A 98 -0.31 3.09 -3.63
CA VAL A 98 -1.04 2.37 -2.59
C VAL A 98 -0.72 0.87 -2.72
N ILE A 99 -0.11 0.34 -1.68
CA ILE A 99 0.21 -1.08 -1.55
C ILE A 99 -0.82 -1.70 -0.61
N SER A 100 -1.62 -2.61 -1.13
CA SER A 100 -2.59 -3.33 -0.32
C SER A 100 -2.26 -4.82 -0.25
N GLY A 101 -2.49 -5.41 0.92
CA GLY A 101 -2.52 -6.86 1.03
C GLY A 101 -3.60 -7.47 0.16
N GLN A 102 -3.48 -8.76 -0.09
CA GLN A 102 -4.53 -9.59 -0.69
C GLN A 102 -4.59 -10.91 0.06
N VAL A 103 -5.71 -11.60 -0.04
CA VAL A 103 -5.83 -12.97 0.45
C VAL A 103 -4.85 -13.89 -0.29
N GLU A 104 -4.55 -15.06 0.29
CA GLU A 104 -3.69 -16.05 -0.35
C GLU A 104 -4.13 -16.34 -1.80
N SER A 105 -3.16 -16.52 -2.72
CA SER A 105 -3.42 -16.66 -4.16
C SER A 105 -4.46 -17.71 -4.50
N ARG A 106 -4.54 -18.80 -3.71
CA ARG A 106 -5.53 -19.88 -3.86
C ARG A 106 -6.96 -19.47 -3.48
N MET A 107 -7.12 -18.39 -2.72
CA MET A 107 -8.42 -17.89 -2.24
C MET A 107 -8.95 -16.73 -3.08
N ILE A 108 -8.14 -16.19 -3.98
CA ILE A 108 -8.56 -15.06 -4.84
C ILE A 108 -9.73 -15.49 -5.73
N GLY A 109 -10.84 -14.75 -5.66
CA GLY A 109 -12.07 -15.01 -6.39
C GLY A 109 -13.04 -15.99 -5.70
N SER A 110 -12.80 -16.33 -4.43
CA SER A 110 -13.66 -17.21 -3.64
C SER A 110 -14.59 -16.47 -2.66
N ASP A 111 -14.58 -15.14 -2.68
CA ASP A 111 -15.27 -14.29 -1.69
C ASP A 111 -14.83 -14.62 -0.25
N GLY A 112 -13.53 -14.87 -0.09
CA GLY A 112 -12.95 -15.23 1.19
C GLY A 112 -12.97 -14.07 2.19
N PHE A 113 -12.70 -14.41 3.47
CA PHE A 113 -12.65 -13.41 4.53
C PHE A 113 -11.66 -12.26 4.20
N GLN A 114 -12.15 -11.04 4.23
CA GLN A 114 -11.39 -9.83 3.88
C GLN A 114 -10.83 -9.82 2.45
N GLU A 115 -11.46 -10.52 1.52
CA GLU A 115 -11.18 -10.39 0.10
C GLU A 115 -11.97 -9.22 -0.51
N THR A 116 -11.37 -8.54 -1.47
CA THR A 116 -12.05 -7.57 -2.34
C THR A 116 -11.31 -7.51 -3.67
N ASP A 117 -12.06 -7.41 -4.78
CA ASP A 117 -11.49 -7.09 -6.09
C ASP A 117 -11.05 -5.62 -6.14
N MET A 118 -9.91 -5.33 -5.54
CA MET A 118 -9.36 -3.97 -5.49
C MET A 118 -8.99 -3.42 -6.87
N VAL A 119 -8.59 -4.27 -7.80
CA VAL A 119 -8.32 -3.84 -9.19
C VAL A 119 -9.61 -3.34 -9.83
N GLY A 120 -10.72 -4.08 -9.65
CA GLY A 120 -12.03 -3.68 -10.16
C GLY A 120 -12.56 -2.40 -9.50
N VAL A 121 -12.51 -2.34 -8.17
CA VAL A 121 -13.03 -1.19 -7.40
C VAL A 121 -12.22 0.09 -7.66
N SER A 122 -10.90 0.01 -7.78
CA SER A 122 -10.03 1.17 -7.99
C SER A 122 -9.95 1.63 -9.45
N ARG A 123 -10.28 0.78 -10.41
CA ARG A 123 -10.10 1.04 -11.86
C ARG A 123 -10.50 2.42 -12.33
N PRO A 124 -11.64 3.02 -11.94
CA PRO A 124 -12.06 4.32 -12.44
C PRO A 124 -11.27 5.51 -11.85
N VAL A 125 -10.48 5.27 -10.82
CA VAL A 125 -9.79 6.35 -10.06
C VAL A 125 -8.28 6.12 -9.92
N VAL A 126 -7.69 5.25 -10.72
CA VAL A 126 -6.24 5.01 -10.73
C VAL A 126 -5.67 5.14 -12.13
N LYS A 127 -4.41 5.54 -12.22
CA LYS A 127 -3.64 5.52 -13.46
C LYS A 127 -3.32 4.07 -13.87
N HIS A 128 -3.00 3.22 -12.90
CA HIS A 128 -2.67 1.81 -13.12
C HIS A 128 -2.85 0.98 -11.85
N SER A 129 -3.16 -0.31 -12.03
CA SER A 129 -3.23 -1.29 -10.95
C SER A 129 -2.51 -2.57 -11.35
N PHE A 130 -1.81 -3.16 -10.40
CA PHE A 130 -1.18 -4.47 -10.53
C PHE A 130 -1.68 -5.42 -9.46
N MET A 131 -1.95 -6.67 -9.84
CA MET A 131 -2.09 -7.77 -8.88
C MET A 131 -0.84 -8.63 -8.95
N VAL A 132 -0.01 -8.56 -7.89
CA VAL A 132 1.19 -9.39 -7.76
C VAL A 132 0.76 -10.79 -7.35
N ARG A 133 1.12 -11.81 -8.13
CA ARG A 133 0.71 -13.20 -7.88
C ARG A 133 1.86 -14.12 -7.49
N ASN A 134 3.09 -13.80 -7.90
CA ASN A 134 4.32 -14.57 -7.59
C ASN A 134 5.53 -13.63 -7.59
#